data_edf115a88dcc75b18a6d3279516b70d0
#
_entry.id   edf115a88dcc75b18a6d3279516b70d0
#
_cell.length_a   1.000
_cell.length_b   1.000
_cell.length_c   1.000
_cell.angle_alpha   90.00
_cell.angle_beta   90.00
_cell.angle_gamma   90.00
#
_symmetry.space_group_name_H-M   'P 1'
#
loop_
_entity.id
_entity.type
_entity.pdbx_description
1 polymer ?
#
loop_
_entity_poly.entity_id
_entity_poly.type
_entity_poly.pdbx_seq_one_letter_code
_entity_poly.pdbx_strand_id
1 'polypeptide(L)'
;MRCYSLVLTAPVAAFFMVITPGQAAGPVFNATGPEAALFGAAEHYPAGDRATNKLTANLVGAYSRYDTIYPSHRVAHAAVPWAFRRAAVEPEIHYDFGGQTLTLDHYLAHFPVTGLLVLQGDTILLERYQYGRTEADRFMSASMAKSVMALLAGVALGEGIVHSLDDHVSRYVPELKDTLYGESTLRDLLHMSSGVEFEATVNGVLGDANTQKIFASMFDPAANPIALLASCTKRAYPAGTHFYYSPGDNQAAALMLRRATGQTLAEYLSEKIWQPIGAEADATWMADPSGLEFASTGFNAVLRDYARLGRLLAYDGGWNGRQLVPKAYVLEATTPHPADPQLAPGTVMPYYGYGYQIWIFPGARRMFVFRGANSQYVFVDPRSKLVLVQTAVRSEGDNAANGKSETLALWLALVKQFG
;
A
#
# COMPACT_ATOMS: atom_id res chain seq x y z
N MET A 1 8.51 -88.15 -31.79
CA MET A 1 8.55 -86.73 -31.98
C MET A 1 7.64 -86.09 -30.93
N ARG A 2 8.17 -85.52 -29.84
CA ARG A 2 7.39 -84.82 -28.83
C ARG A 2 7.76 -83.33 -28.92
N CYS A 3 6.79 -82.48 -29.31
CA CYS A 3 6.94 -81.02 -29.29
C CYS A 3 6.77 -80.49 -27.87
N TYR A 4 7.77 -79.73 -27.37
CA TYR A 4 7.67 -78.96 -26.15
C TYR A 4 7.34 -77.52 -26.54
N SER A 5 6.20 -77.05 -26.06
CA SER A 5 5.86 -75.62 -26.17
C SER A 5 6.48 -74.87 -25.02
N LEU A 6 7.34 -73.90 -25.31
CA LEU A 6 7.87 -72.91 -24.34
C LEU A 6 6.83 -71.81 -24.12
N VAL A 7 6.36 -71.65 -22.89
CA VAL A 7 5.55 -70.51 -22.47
C VAL A 7 6.51 -69.44 -21.95
N LEU A 8 6.63 -68.33 -22.67
CA LEU A 8 7.36 -67.14 -22.19
C LEU A 8 6.42 -66.32 -21.32
N THR A 9 6.70 -66.22 -20.03
CA THR A 9 6.08 -65.25 -19.11
C THR A 9 6.89 -63.97 -19.14
N ALA A 10 6.27 -62.88 -19.62
CA ALA A 10 6.85 -61.50 -19.54
C ALA A 10 6.70 -60.96 -18.09
N PRO A 11 7.69 -60.28 -17.53
CA PRO A 11 7.55 -59.65 -16.22
C PRO A 11 6.72 -58.38 -16.32
N VAL A 12 5.68 -58.27 -15.52
CA VAL A 12 4.90 -57.02 -15.34
C VAL A 12 5.79 -56.10 -14.48
N ALA A 13 6.35 -55.06 -15.10
CA ALA A 13 7.01 -53.99 -14.39
C ALA A 13 5.94 -53.11 -13.67
N ALA A 14 5.87 -53.22 -12.37
CA ALA A 14 5.09 -52.27 -11.55
C ALA A 14 5.79 -50.91 -11.54
N PHE A 15 5.21 -49.95 -12.24
CA PHE A 15 5.61 -48.52 -12.12
C PHE A 15 5.16 -48.01 -10.74
N PHE A 16 6.08 -47.92 -9.81
CA PHE A 16 5.89 -47.12 -8.59
C PHE A 16 6.00 -45.66 -8.98
N MET A 17 4.85 -44.97 -9.00
CA MET A 17 4.81 -43.50 -9.09
C MET A 17 5.43 -42.95 -7.81
N VAL A 18 6.67 -42.52 -7.86
CA VAL A 18 7.31 -41.78 -6.77
C VAL A 18 6.60 -40.41 -6.76
N ILE A 19 5.68 -40.23 -5.81
CA ILE A 19 5.12 -38.92 -5.50
C ILE A 19 6.26 -38.14 -4.83
N THR A 20 6.93 -37.30 -5.60
CA THR A 20 7.85 -36.31 -5.04
C THR A 20 7.03 -35.40 -4.10
N PRO A 21 7.44 -35.20 -2.85
CA PRO A 21 6.80 -34.22 -1.97
C PRO A 21 6.77 -32.90 -2.72
N GLY A 22 5.58 -32.27 -2.86
CA GLY A 22 5.42 -30.97 -3.48
C GLY A 22 6.42 -30.01 -2.87
N GLN A 23 7.17 -29.32 -3.72
CA GLN A 23 8.11 -28.31 -3.27
C GLN A 23 7.31 -27.20 -2.59
N ALA A 24 7.71 -26.77 -1.39
CA ALA A 24 7.05 -25.67 -0.68
C ALA A 24 6.94 -24.45 -1.60
N ALA A 25 5.79 -23.74 -1.55
CA ALA A 25 5.53 -22.58 -2.39
C ALA A 25 6.63 -21.51 -2.22
N GLY A 26 7.64 -21.54 -3.08
CA GLY A 26 8.76 -20.59 -3.11
C GLY A 26 8.38 -19.31 -3.87
N PRO A 27 9.17 -18.24 -3.76
CA PRO A 27 9.01 -17.09 -4.63
C PRO A 27 9.34 -17.47 -6.08
N VAL A 28 8.55 -16.96 -7.03
CA VAL A 28 8.82 -17.14 -8.47
C VAL A 28 9.31 -15.82 -9.05
N PHE A 29 10.44 -15.89 -9.75
CA PHE A 29 11.11 -14.73 -10.32
C PHE A 29 11.09 -14.82 -11.84
N ASN A 30 10.58 -13.78 -12.50
CA ASN A 30 10.59 -13.62 -13.94
C ASN A 30 11.49 -12.44 -14.34
N ALA A 31 12.44 -12.68 -15.24
CA ALA A 31 13.34 -11.64 -15.74
C ALA A 31 12.60 -10.56 -16.54
N THR A 32 11.43 -10.91 -17.09
CA THR A 32 10.58 -10.04 -17.89
C THR A 32 9.16 -10.01 -17.34
N GLY A 33 8.30 -9.21 -17.98
CA GLY A 33 6.85 -9.14 -17.73
C GLY A 33 6.16 -8.61 -18.98
N PRO A 34 4.83 -8.37 -18.91
CA PRO A 34 4.07 -7.81 -20.03
C PRO A 34 4.67 -6.47 -20.48
N GLU A 35 4.73 -6.24 -21.78
CA GLU A 35 5.22 -4.98 -22.36
C GLU A 35 6.65 -4.61 -21.92
N ALA A 36 7.50 -5.59 -21.60
CA ALA A 36 8.83 -5.38 -21.05
C ALA A 36 9.69 -4.40 -21.89
N ALA A 37 9.56 -4.44 -23.22
CA ALA A 37 10.28 -3.52 -24.11
C ALA A 37 9.89 -2.05 -23.86
N LEU A 38 8.61 -1.75 -23.58
CA LEU A 38 8.15 -0.39 -23.28
C LEU A 38 8.69 0.12 -21.94
N PHE A 39 8.95 -0.78 -21.01
CA PHE A 39 9.47 -0.48 -19.68
C PHE A 39 11.00 -0.54 -19.58
N GLY A 40 11.72 -0.56 -20.73
CA GLY A 40 13.16 -0.45 -20.77
C GLY A 40 13.92 -1.75 -20.50
N ALA A 41 13.39 -2.90 -20.95
CA ALA A 41 14.03 -4.20 -20.75
C ALA A 41 15.43 -4.26 -21.39
N ALA A 42 15.66 -3.62 -22.54
CA ALA A 42 16.96 -3.58 -23.22
C ALA A 42 18.04 -2.92 -22.37
N GLU A 43 17.68 -1.95 -21.53
CA GLU A 43 18.55 -1.22 -20.61
C GLU A 43 18.44 -1.71 -19.17
N HIS A 44 17.94 -2.94 -18.95
CA HIS A 44 17.77 -3.57 -17.63
C HIS A 44 16.89 -2.76 -16.67
N TYR A 45 15.81 -2.15 -17.17
CA TYR A 45 14.82 -1.38 -16.41
C TYR A 45 15.47 -0.20 -15.64
N PRO A 46 15.92 0.83 -16.33
CA PRO A 46 16.54 2.00 -15.70
C PRO A 46 15.55 2.73 -14.80
N ALA A 47 16.05 3.35 -13.72
CA ALA A 47 15.22 4.16 -12.83
C ALA A 47 15.04 5.60 -13.36
N GLY A 48 15.94 6.04 -14.24
CA GLY A 48 16.03 7.45 -14.61
C GLY A 48 16.49 8.33 -13.44
N ASP A 49 16.31 9.61 -13.62
CA ASP A 49 16.57 10.66 -12.63
C ASP A 49 15.28 11.43 -12.30
N ARG A 50 15.39 12.55 -11.56
CA ARG A 50 14.22 13.39 -11.20
C ARG A 50 13.43 13.90 -12.40
N ALA A 51 14.09 14.14 -13.55
CA ALA A 51 13.45 14.64 -14.77
C ALA A 51 12.80 13.52 -15.60
N THR A 52 13.34 12.30 -15.52
CA THR A 52 13.05 11.21 -16.44
C THR A 52 12.37 9.99 -15.79
N ASN A 53 12.30 9.91 -14.46
CA ASN A 53 11.72 8.74 -13.74
C ASN A 53 10.23 8.46 -14.05
N LYS A 54 9.50 9.44 -14.60
CA LYS A 54 8.09 9.29 -15.02
C LYS A 54 7.93 8.83 -16.46
N LEU A 55 9.00 8.73 -17.23
CA LEU A 55 8.95 8.17 -18.58
C LEU A 55 8.62 6.68 -18.51
N THR A 56 7.82 6.19 -19.44
CA THR A 56 7.38 4.78 -19.46
C THR A 56 8.53 3.80 -19.35
N ALA A 57 9.62 4.04 -20.08
CA ALA A 57 10.80 3.18 -20.06
C ALA A 57 11.50 3.10 -18.68
N ASN A 58 11.27 4.05 -17.80
CA ASN A 58 11.91 4.12 -16.49
C ASN A 58 10.97 3.66 -15.33
N LEU A 59 9.67 3.45 -15.57
CA LEU A 59 8.71 3.22 -14.50
C LEU A 59 9.05 2.00 -13.63
N VAL A 60 9.43 0.87 -14.23
CA VAL A 60 9.79 -0.34 -13.46
C VAL A 60 10.98 -0.06 -12.55
N GLY A 61 12.04 0.54 -13.08
CA GLY A 61 13.23 0.89 -12.32
C GLY A 61 12.95 1.96 -11.27
N ALA A 62 12.22 3.03 -11.62
CA ALA A 62 11.88 4.11 -10.72
C ALA A 62 11.04 3.62 -9.53
N TYR A 63 10.00 2.80 -9.79
CA TYR A 63 9.14 2.26 -8.75
C TYR A 63 9.81 1.19 -7.85
N SER A 64 11.00 0.71 -8.24
CA SER A 64 11.78 -0.24 -7.44
C SER A 64 13.04 0.39 -6.80
N ARG A 65 13.37 1.63 -7.16
CA ARG A 65 14.58 2.34 -6.70
C ARG A 65 14.31 3.83 -6.47
N TYR A 66 13.13 4.17 -6.00
CA TYR A 66 12.69 5.55 -5.83
C TYR A 66 13.57 6.34 -4.86
N ASP A 67 14.07 5.68 -3.84
CA ASP A 67 14.99 6.22 -2.85
C ASP A 67 16.42 6.49 -3.36
N THR A 68 16.76 6.04 -4.56
CA THR A 68 18.00 6.45 -5.25
C THR A 68 17.83 7.74 -6.05
N ILE A 69 16.57 8.13 -6.31
CA ILE A 69 16.24 9.33 -7.10
C ILE A 69 16.01 10.53 -6.18
N TYR A 70 15.42 10.28 -5.01
CA TYR A 70 14.99 11.31 -4.06
C TYR A 70 15.59 11.13 -2.68
N PRO A 71 15.95 12.21 -1.99
CA PRO A 71 16.34 12.17 -0.58
C PRO A 71 15.27 11.45 0.24
N SER A 72 15.71 10.55 1.11
CA SER A 72 14.80 9.73 1.90
C SER A 72 15.38 9.46 3.28
N HIS A 73 14.53 9.43 4.30
CA HIS A 73 14.89 8.93 5.61
C HIS A 73 14.77 7.40 5.65
N ARG A 74 15.68 6.77 6.36
CA ARG A 74 15.69 5.33 6.59
C ARG A 74 14.72 4.97 7.70
N VAL A 75 13.90 3.94 7.47
CA VAL A 75 13.11 3.26 8.49
C VAL A 75 13.82 1.94 8.80
N ALA A 76 14.49 1.86 9.95
CA ALA A 76 15.31 0.72 10.30
C ALA A 76 14.46 -0.54 10.54
N HIS A 77 14.91 -1.67 9.97
CA HIS A 77 14.28 -2.98 10.12
C HIS A 77 14.49 -3.58 11.52
N ALA A 78 13.83 -4.70 11.80
CA ALA A 78 14.00 -5.43 13.04
C ALA A 78 15.36 -6.15 13.10
N ALA A 79 15.99 -6.16 14.27
CA ALA A 79 17.21 -6.94 14.47
C ALA A 79 17.00 -8.46 14.24
N VAL A 80 15.78 -8.94 14.51
CA VAL A 80 15.34 -10.29 14.24
C VAL A 80 14.04 -10.24 13.46
N PRO A 81 14.06 -10.50 12.14
CA PRO A 81 12.87 -10.48 11.30
C PRO A 81 11.84 -11.53 11.72
N TRP A 82 10.57 -11.19 11.63
CA TRP A 82 9.47 -12.14 11.78
C TRP A 82 9.33 -12.97 10.49
N ALA A 83 9.73 -14.22 10.54
CA ALA A 83 9.66 -15.11 9.38
C ALA A 83 8.22 -15.59 9.14
N PHE A 84 7.68 -15.36 7.93
CA PHE A 84 6.46 -16.02 7.48
C PHE A 84 6.71 -17.48 7.13
N ARG A 85 5.73 -18.33 7.39
CA ARG A 85 5.70 -19.69 6.86
C ARG A 85 5.33 -19.64 5.37
N ARG A 86 5.52 -20.76 4.67
CA ARG A 86 5.06 -20.93 3.29
C ARG A 86 4.07 -22.07 3.20
N ALA A 87 3.09 -21.96 2.32
CA ALA A 87 2.19 -23.06 2.01
C ALA A 87 3.00 -24.27 1.50
N ALA A 88 2.60 -25.47 1.91
CA ALA A 88 3.26 -26.70 1.45
C ALA A 88 3.07 -26.92 -0.06
N VAL A 89 1.92 -26.50 -0.58
CA VAL A 89 1.59 -26.52 -1.99
C VAL A 89 0.97 -25.16 -2.31
N GLU A 90 1.40 -24.57 -3.42
CA GLU A 90 0.82 -23.32 -3.91
C GLU A 90 -0.59 -23.58 -4.43
N PRO A 91 -1.60 -22.79 -3.99
CA PRO A 91 -2.96 -22.96 -4.49
C PRO A 91 -3.10 -22.44 -5.92
N GLU A 92 -3.89 -23.16 -6.73
CA GLU A 92 -4.36 -22.63 -8.00
C GLU A 92 -5.38 -21.50 -7.75
N ILE A 93 -5.19 -20.38 -8.44
CA ILE A 93 -6.07 -19.20 -8.34
C ILE A 93 -6.80 -19.00 -9.66
N HIS A 94 -8.13 -19.02 -9.55
CA HIS A 94 -9.05 -18.69 -10.64
C HIS A 94 -9.94 -17.51 -10.23
N TYR A 95 -10.23 -16.63 -11.18
CA TYR A 95 -11.14 -15.51 -10.98
C TYR A 95 -11.97 -15.25 -12.22
N ASP A 96 -13.17 -14.70 -12.03
CA ASP A 96 -14.08 -14.38 -13.13
C ASP A 96 -13.95 -12.90 -13.50
N PHE A 97 -13.63 -12.63 -14.76
CA PHE A 97 -13.51 -11.27 -15.29
C PHE A 97 -13.90 -11.22 -16.77
N GLY A 98 -14.63 -10.19 -17.20
CA GLY A 98 -15.04 -10.02 -18.61
C GLY A 98 -15.88 -11.18 -19.14
N GLY A 99 -16.61 -11.93 -18.30
CA GLY A 99 -17.40 -13.09 -18.67
C GLY A 99 -16.58 -14.37 -18.87
N GLN A 100 -15.32 -14.38 -18.47
CA GLN A 100 -14.42 -15.53 -18.56
C GLN A 100 -13.87 -15.89 -17.16
N THR A 101 -13.61 -17.18 -16.94
CA THR A 101 -12.82 -17.64 -15.79
C THR A 101 -11.36 -17.69 -16.20
N LEU A 102 -10.54 -16.88 -15.54
CA LEU A 102 -9.13 -16.65 -15.81
C LEU A 102 -8.26 -17.20 -14.68
N THR A 103 -6.96 -17.34 -14.93
CA THR A 103 -5.97 -17.80 -13.94
C THR A 103 -5.06 -16.66 -13.50
N LEU A 104 -4.37 -16.84 -12.38
CA LEU A 104 -3.33 -15.90 -11.94
C LEU A 104 -2.25 -15.71 -13.02
N ASP A 105 -1.85 -16.78 -13.70
CA ASP A 105 -0.83 -16.69 -14.76
C ASP A 105 -1.34 -15.83 -15.93
N HIS A 106 -2.62 -15.93 -16.27
CA HIS A 106 -3.23 -15.03 -17.25
C HIS A 106 -3.12 -13.57 -16.82
N TYR A 107 -3.47 -13.26 -15.57
CA TYR A 107 -3.36 -11.91 -15.01
C TYR A 107 -1.92 -11.37 -15.12
N LEU A 108 -0.95 -12.14 -14.69
CA LEU A 108 0.46 -11.77 -14.70
C LEU A 108 1.05 -11.66 -16.12
N ALA A 109 0.47 -12.35 -17.10
CA ALA A 109 0.92 -12.30 -18.49
C ALA A 109 0.53 -11.02 -19.23
N HIS A 110 -0.48 -10.25 -18.74
CA HIS A 110 -0.93 -9.04 -19.44
C HIS A 110 -1.00 -7.78 -18.56
N PHE A 111 -1.05 -7.89 -17.23
CA PHE A 111 -1.01 -6.74 -16.34
C PHE A 111 0.40 -6.55 -15.76
N PRO A 112 1.01 -5.34 -15.87
CA PRO A 112 2.42 -5.13 -15.54
C PRO A 112 2.64 -5.02 -14.02
N VAL A 113 2.45 -6.14 -13.33
CA VAL A 113 2.75 -6.33 -11.91
C VAL A 113 4.26 -6.48 -11.74
N THR A 114 4.85 -5.75 -10.80
CA THR A 114 6.28 -5.89 -10.43
C THR A 114 6.47 -6.86 -9.27
N GLY A 115 5.49 -6.93 -8.37
CA GLY A 115 5.45 -7.87 -7.26
C GLY A 115 4.02 -8.19 -6.82
N LEU A 116 3.74 -9.45 -6.49
CA LEU A 116 2.45 -9.89 -5.99
C LEU A 116 2.66 -10.95 -4.90
N LEU A 117 2.01 -10.77 -3.75
CA LEU A 117 2.08 -11.67 -2.61
C LEU A 117 0.70 -11.87 -2.00
N VAL A 118 0.32 -13.12 -1.77
CA VAL A 118 -0.87 -13.48 -1.00
C VAL A 118 -0.45 -14.12 0.32
N LEU A 119 -0.91 -13.54 1.41
CA LEU A 119 -0.67 -13.99 2.78
C LEU A 119 -1.99 -14.34 3.46
N GLN A 120 -2.05 -15.48 4.14
CA GLN A 120 -3.14 -15.81 5.06
C GLN A 120 -2.59 -16.11 6.46
N GLY A 121 -3.00 -15.31 7.44
CA GLY A 121 -2.41 -15.35 8.78
C GLY A 121 -0.91 -15.10 8.73
N ASP A 122 -0.11 -16.13 9.05
CA ASP A 122 1.36 -16.10 8.99
C ASP A 122 1.93 -16.95 7.84
N THR A 123 1.10 -17.33 6.86
CA THR A 123 1.50 -18.22 5.78
C THR A 123 1.41 -17.52 4.42
N ILE A 124 2.54 -17.38 3.73
CA ILE A 124 2.58 -16.95 2.33
C ILE A 124 2.03 -18.10 1.49
N LEU A 125 0.92 -17.82 0.79
CA LEU A 125 0.27 -18.76 -0.13
C LEU A 125 0.95 -18.76 -1.50
N LEU A 126 1.33 -17.56 -1.98
CA LEU A 126 2.08 -17.39 -3.22
C LEU A 126 2.85 -16.06 -3.22
N GLU A 127 3.92 -16.01 -4.03
CA GLU A 127 4.79 -14.84 -4.13
C GLU A 127 5.41 -14.78 -5.52
N ARG A 128 5.25 -13.65 -6.22
CA ARG A 128 5.66 -13.42 -7.62
C ARG A 128 6.42 -12.13 -7.77
N TYR A 129 7.46 -12.15 -8.58
CA TYR A 129 8.23 -10.98 -8.99
C TYR A 129 8.43 -11.02 -10.51
N GLN A 130 8.27 -9.89 -11.18
CA GLN A 130 8.50 -9.74 -12.62
C GLN A 130 9.53 -8.65 -12.89
N TYR A 131 9.98 -8.55 -14.14
CA TYR A 131 10.96 -7.55 -14.61
C TYR A 131 12.30 -7.64 -13.88
N GLY A 132 12.73 -8.86 -13.51
CA GLY A 132 13.96 -9.06 -12.77
C GLY A 132 13.95 -8.49 -11.34
N ARG A 133 12.77 -8.18 -10.80
CA ARG A 133 12.63 -7.78 -9.39
C ARG A 133 12.76 -9.01 -8.49
N THR A 134 13.18 -8.77 -7.26
CA THR A 134 13.43 -9.79 -6.24
C THR A 134 12.82 -9.39 -4.89
N GLU A 135 12.90 -10.27 -3.92
CA GLU A 135 12.48 -10.00 -2.55
C GLU A 135 13.30 -8.90 -1.85
N ALA A 136 14.47 -8.57 -2.38
CA ALA A 136 15.32 -7.51 -1.84
C ALA A 136 14.99 -6.12 -2.40
N ASP A 137 14.21 -6.04 -3.49
CA ASP A 137 13.83 -4.76 -4.08
C ASP A 137 12.76 -4.08 -3.22
N ARG A 138 12.95 -2.77 -2.99
CA ARG A 138 11.95 -1.92 -2.35
C ARG A 138 11.03 -1.34 -3.42
N PHE A 139 9.74 -1.49 -3.22
CA PHE A 139 8.71 -0.97 -4.11
C PHE A 139 8.10 0.31 -3.56
N MET A 140 7.91 1.30 -4.43
CA MET A 140 7.34 2.59 -4.08
C MET A 140 5.83 2.47 -3.83
N SER A 141 5.38 2.97 -2.69
CA SER A 141 4.01 2.87 -2.20
C SER A 141 3.00 3.70 -3.00
N ALA A 142 3.44 4.75 -3.70
CA ALA A 142 2.56 5.85 -4.06
C ALA A 142 1.70 6.25 -2.84
N SER A 143 0.39 6.47 -3.03
CA SER A 143 -0.50 6.93 -1.96
C SER A 143 -0.77 5.94 -0.82
N MET A 144 -0.26 4.69 -0.87
CA MET A 144 -0.32 3.81 0.30
C MET A 144 0.47 4.39 1.51
N ALA A 145 1.42 5.31 1.26
CA ALA A 145 2.12 6.05 2.32
C ALA A 145 1.16 6.76 3.28
N LYS A 146 0.01 7.24 2.77
CA LYS A 146 -1.03 7.89 3.58
C LYS A 146 -1.54 6.97 4.68
N SER A 147 -1.81 5.71 4.33
CA SER A 147 -2.27 4.71 5.29
C SER A 147 -1.19 4.38 6.32
N VAL A 148 0.09 4.36 5.92
CA VAL A 148 1.21 4.17 6.85
C VAL A 148 1.28 5.33 7.85
N MET A 149 1.16 6.59 7.39
CA MET A 149 1.11 7.77 8.26
C MET A 149 -0.08 7.71 9.22
N ALA A 150 -1.25 7.27 8.75
CA ALA A 150 -2.44 7.15 9.60
C ALA A 150 -2.25 6.12 10.72
N LEU A 151 -1.49 5.04 10.51
CA LEU A 151 -1.14 4.11 11.60
C LEU A 151 -0.31 4.80 12.68
N LEU A 152 0.61 5.69 12.30
CA LEU A 152 1.39 6.47 13.27
C LEU A 152 0.53 7.43 14.08
N ALA A 153 -0.50 8.04 13.45
CA ALA A 153 -1.49 8.83 14.18
C ALA A 153 -2.23 8.00 15.25
N GLY A 154 -2.60 6.77 14.90
CA GLY A 154 -3.20 5.84 15.85
C GLY A 154 -2.28 5.46 17.00
N VAL A 155 -0.99 5.24 16.73
CA VAL A 155 0.01 4.98 17.77
C VAL A 155 0.15 6.19 18.69
N ALA A 156 0.33 7.39 18.13
CA ALA A 156 0.50 8.63 18.91
C ALA A 156 -0.73 8.92 19.79
N LEU A 157 -1.93 8.61 19.30
CA LEU A 157 -3.16 8.69 20.10
C LEU A 157 -3.16 7.66 21.23
N GLY A 158 -2.75 6.42 20.96
CA GLY A 158 -2.69 5.34 21.94
C GLY A 158 -1.64 5.58 23.04
N GLU A 159 -0.56 6.28 22.73
CA GLU A 159 0.49 6.70 23.66
C GLU A 159 0.11 8.00 24.43
N GLY A 160 -1.00 8.65 24.08
CA GLY A 160 -1.40 9.94 24.66
C GLY A 160 -0.52 11.13 24.24
N ILE A 161 0.34 10.96 23.24
CA ILE A 161 1.14 12.03 22.64
C ILE A 161 0.22 13.01 21.90
N VAL A 162 -0.71 12.48 21.13
CA VAL A 162 -1.89 13.19 20.63
C VAL A 162 -3.04 12.85 21.55
N HIS A 163 -3.73 13.86 22.11
CA HIS A 163 -4.72 13.59 23.16
C HIS A 163 -6.09 13.21 22.61
N SER A 164 -6.44 13.72 21.43
CA SER A 164 -7.73 13.48 20.78
C SER A 164 -7.60 13.56 19.26
N LEU A 165 -8.43 12.80 18.55
CA LEU A 165 -8.65 13.02 17.11
C LEU A 165 -9.23 14.40 16.80
N ASP A 166 -9.90 15.02 17.79
CA ASP A 166 -10.49 16.35 17.66
C ASP A 166 -9.53 17.47 18.09
N ASP A 167 -8.27 17.15 18.38
CA ASP A 167 -7.23 18.16 18.59
C ASP A 167 -6.93 18.89 17.29
N HIS A 168 -6.93 20.24 17.39
CA HIS A 168 -6.53 21.09 16.27
C HIS A 168 -5.02 21.00 16.00
N VAL A 169 -4.62 21.11 14.74
CA VAL A 169 -3.21 21.13 14.33
C VAL A 169 -2.42 22.19 15.06
N SER A 170 -3.00 23.39 15.26
CA SER A 170 -2.36 24.52 15.94
C SER A 170 -1.97 24.24 17.41
N ARG A 171 -2.55 23.21 18.03
CA ARG A 171 -2.13 22.78 19.38
C ARG A 171 -0.69 22.25 19.39
N TYR A 172 -0.26 21.60 18.31
CA TYR A 172 1.07 20.98 18.17
C TYR A 172 1.98 21.81 17.27
N VAL A 173 1.40 22.61 16.38
CA VAL A 173 2.09 23.52 15.45
C VAL A 173 1.55 24.94 15.66
N PRO A 174 1.97 25.64 16.73
CA PRO A 174 1.44 26.97 17.06
C PRO A 174 1.61 28.01 15.95
N GLU A 175 2.61 27.81 15.07
CA GLU A 175 2.87 28.67 13.91
C GLU A 175 1.74 28.66 12.87
N LEU A 176 0.90 27.62 12.89
CA LEU A 176 -0.30 27.53 12.05
C LEU A 176 -1.56 28.11 12.71
N LYS A 177 -1.45 28.69 13.90
CA LYS A 177 -2.59 29.35 14.54
C LYS A 177 -3.22 30.37 13.59
N ASP A 178 -4.54 30.43 13.62
CA ASP A 178 -5.35 31.34 12.77
C ASP A 178 -5.23 31.05 11.25
N THR A 179 -4.80 29.84 10.86
CA THR A 179 -4.80 29.33 9.47
C THR A 179 -5.81 28.22 9.29
N LEU A 180 -6.25 27.96 8.06
CA LEU A 180 -7.24 26.90 7.79
C LEU A 180 -6.76 25.50 8.23
N TYR A 181 -5.48 25.18 8.01
CA TYR A 181 -4.92 23.93 8.49
C TYR A 181 -4.70 23.92 10.01
N GLY A 182 -4.37 25.05 10.60
CA GLY A 182 -4.25 25.16 12.06
C GLY A 182 -5.57 24.95 12.79
N GLU A 183 -6.69 25.35 12.19
CA GLU A 183 -8.06 25.14 12.68
C GLU A 183 -8.61 23.72 12.39
N SER A 184 -7.99 22.98 11.47
CA SER A 184 -8.43 21.61 11.15
C SER A 184 -8.05 20.67 12.28
N THR A 185 -8.93 19.69 12.56
CA THR A 185 -8.64 18.64 13.53
C THR A 185 -7.86 17.49 12.88
N LEU A 186 -7.19 16.65 13.69
CA LEU A 186 -6.56 15.44 13.17
C LEU A 186 -7.58 14.54 12.49
N ARG A 187 -8.81 14.46 13.00
CA ARG A 187 -9.94 13.71 12.40
C ARG A 187 -10.23 14.22 10.99
N ASP A 188 -10.36 15.54 10.81
CA ASP A 188 -10.61 16.14 9.49
C ASP A 188 -9.51 15.77 8.49
N LEU A 189 -8.26 15.83 8.92
CA LEU A 189 -7.11 15.50 8.07
C LEU A 189 -7.08 14.01 7.71
N LEU A 190 -7.35 13.12 8.67
CA LEU A 190 -7.39 11.68 8.43
C LEU A 190 -8.54 11.27 7.50
N HIS A 191 -9.68 11.96 7.58
CA HIS A 191 -10.83 11.76 6.72
C HIS A 191 -10.72 12.47 5.36
N MET A 192 -9.65 13.21 5.08
CA MET A 192 -9.57 14.06 3.87
C MET A 192 -10.76 15.02 3.79
N SER A 193 -11.09 15.67 4.88
CA SER A 193 -12.26 16.52 5.03
C SER A 193 -11.97 17.87 5.68
N SER A 194 -10.71 18.34 5.66
CA SER A 194 -10.40 19.70 6.11
C SER A 194 -11.20 20.77 5.36
N GLY A 195 -11.64 20.47 4.14
CA GLY A 195 -12.31 21.38 3.25
C GLY A 195 -11.41 22.48 2.67
N VAL A 196 -10.12 22.50 2.99
CA VAL A 196 -9.14 23.42 2.40
C VAL A 196 -9.04 23.13 0.90
N GLU A 197 -9.20 24.17 0.07
CA GLU A 197 -9.21 24.03 -1.38
C GLU A 197 -7.90 23.43 -1.90
N PHE A 198 -8.01 22.30 -2.56
CA PHE A 198 -6.89 21.54 -3.06
C PHE A 198 -7.30 20.68 -4.26
N GLU A 199 -7.23 21.20 -5.46
CA GLU A 199 -7.58 20.45 -6.66
C GLU A 199 -6.38 19.65 -7.17
N ALA A 200 -6.43 18.33 -7.05
CA ALA A 200 -5.35 17.45 -7.49
C ALA A 200 -5.13 17.47 -9.02
N THR A 201 -6.19 17.67 -9.80
CA THR A 201 -6.11 17.79 -11.26
C THR A 201 -7.21 18.72 -11.79
N VAL A 202 -6.84 19.68 -12.62
CA VAL A 202 -7.76 20.48 -13.44
C VAL A 202 -7.54 20.12 -14.90
N ASN A 203 -8.58 19.62 -15.59
CA ASN A 203 -8.54 19.25 -17.01
C ASN A 203 -7.41 18.27 -17.37
N GLY A 204 -7.12 17.30 -16.49
CA GLY A 204 -6.09 16.28 -16.73
C GLY A 204 -4.63 16.76 -16.53
N VAL A 205 -4.43 18.01 -16.09
CA VAL A 205 -3.13 18.59 -15.74
C VAL A 205 -3.03 18.64 -14.21
N LEU A 206 -1.80 18.51 -13.68
CA LEU A 206 -1.53 18.58 -12.24
C LEU A 206 -2.09 19.90 -11.67
N GLY A 207 -3.13 19.78 -10.95
CA GLY A 207 -3.91 20.55 -10.07
C GLY A 207 -3.81 22.06 -9.96
N ASP A 208 -4.49 22.55 -8.93
CA ASP A 208 -4.48 23.95 -8.56
C ASP A 208 -3.10 24.44 -8.08
N ALA A 209 -3.01 25.72 -7.82
CA ALA A 209 -1.79 26.36 -7.34
C ALA A 209 -1.25 25.74 -6.02
N ASN A 210 -2.15 25.24 -5.15
CA ASN A 210 -1.74 24.63 -3.88
C ASN A 210 -1.13 23.26 -4.08
N THR A 211 -1.70 22.42 -4.97
CA THR A 211 -1.10 21.13 -5.37
C THR A 211 0.28 21.34 -5.97
N GLN A 212 0.40 22.29 -6.91
CA GLN A 212 1.69 22.60 -7.54
C GLN A 212 2.73 23.07 -6.53
N LYS A 213 2.36 23.92 -5.57
CA LYS A 213 3.25 24.40 -4.50
C LYS A 213 3.73 23.25 -3.61
N ILE A 214 2.83 22.34 -3.19
CA ILE A 214 3.20 21.21 -2.35
C ILE A 214 4.16 20.27 -3.10
N PHE A 215 3.89 19.95 -4.36
CA PHE A 215 4.81 19.13 -5.14
C PHE A 215 6.12 19.86 -5.47
N ALA A 216 6.09 21.16 -5.70
CA ALA A 216 7.31 21.96 -5.91
C ALA A 216 8.18 22.03 -4.64
N SER A 217 7.56 22.13 -3.47
CA SER A 217 8.27 22.17 -2.18
C SER A 217 9.10 20.91 -1.89
N MET A 218 8.76 19.79 -2.55
CA MET A 218 9.54 18.55 -2.48
C MET A 218 11.01 18.74 -2.89
N PHE A 219 11.29 19.75 -3.71
CA PHE A 219 12.60 19.94 -4.34
C PHE A 219 13.20 21.32 -4.07
N ASP A 220 12.44 22.22 -3.48
CA ASP A 220 12.89 23.59 -3.19
C ASP A 220 13.58 23.64 -1.84
N PRO A 221 14.91 23.90 -1.78
CA PRO A 221 15.64 24.03 -0.51
C PRO A 221 15.12 25.18 0.37
N ALA A 222 14.44 26.17 -0.22
CA ALA A 222 13.84 27.29 0.50
C ALA A 222 12.40 27.00 0.96
N ALA A 223 11.85 25.83 0.61
CA ALA A 223 10.50 25.48 1.00
C ALA A 223 10.36 25.37 2.51
N ASN A 224 9.34 26.06 3.02
CA ASN A 224 8.95 25.98 4.43
C ASN A 224 7.56 25.33 4.49
N PRO A 225 7.43 24.10 5.03
CA PRO A 225 6.15 23.42 5.13
C PRO A 225 5.07 24.22 5.87
N ILE A 226 5.47 24.96 6.91
CA ILE A 226 4.55 25.81 7.69
C ILE A 226 4.03 26.96 6.83
N ALA A 227 4.93 27.70 6.17
CA ALA A 227 4.56 28.81 5.31
C ALA A 227 3.69 28.34 4.12
N LEU A 228 4.00 27.15 3.59
CA LEU A 228 3.21 26.53 2.52
C LEU A 228 1.78 26.25 2.97
N LEU A 229 1.59 25.56 4.11
CA LEU A 229 0.26 25.25 4.65
C LEU A 229 -0.51 26.52 5.03
N ALA A 230 0.18 27.53 5.62
CA ALA A 230 -0.41 28.82 5.95
C ALA A 230 -0.86 29.63 4.70
N SER A 231 -0.23 29.39 3.54
CA SER A 231 -0.59 30.05 2.29
C SER A 231 -1.89 29.51 1.66
N CYS A 232 -2.43 28.41 2.17
CA CYS A 232 -3.71 27.85 1.75
C CYS A 232 -4.85 28.57 2.47
N THR A 233 -5.40 29.64 1.85
CA THR A 233 -6.35 30.56 2.49
C THR A 233 -7.79 30.42 2.03
N LYS A 234 -8.08 29.46 1.16
CA LYS A 234 -9.42 29.20 0.66
C LYS A 234 -9.93 27.86 1.18
N ARG A 235 -11.21 27.83 1.54
CA ARG A 235 -11.94 26.62 1.93
C ARG A 235 -13.05 26.36 0.91
N ALA A 236 -13.03 25.19 0.29
CA ALA A 236 -14.06 24.77 -0.65
C ALA A 236 -15.33 24.29 0.06
N TYR A 237 -15.17 23.64 1.23
CA TYR A 237 -16.26 23.08 2.04
C TYR A 237 -15.99 23.30 3.53
N PRO A 238 -17.04 23.40 4.37
CA PRO A 238 -16.85 23.37 5.83
C PRO A 238 -16.11 22.10 6.25
N ALA A 239 -15.21 22.21 7.24
CA ALA A 239 -14.44 21.08 7.74
C ALA A 239 -15.37 19.96 8.22
N GLY A 240 -15.01 18.71 7.97
CA GLY A 240 -15.76 17.50 8.35
C GLY A 240 -16.96 17.17 7.47
N THR A 241 -17.33 18.02 6.48
CA THR A 241 -18.60 17.86 5.75
C THR A 241 -18.50 17.15 4.41
N HIS A 242 -17.32 17.18 3.78
CA HIS A 242 -17.12 16.61 2.45
C HIS A 242 -15.78 15.90 2.39
N PHE A 243 -15.76 14.76 1.72
CA PHE A 243 -14.53 14.12 1.31
C PHE A 243 -13.88 14.92 0.17
N TYR A 244 -12.64 15.32 0.38
CA TYR A 244 -11.89 16.11 -0.59
C TYR A 244 -10.42 15.70 -0.59
N TYR A 245 -10.07 14.74 -1.46
CA TYR A 245 -8.77 14.09 -1.43
C TYR A 245 -7.62 15.08 -1.61
N SER A 246 -6.86 15.33 -0.55
CA SER A 246 -5.86 16.40 -0.46
C SER A 246 -4.52 15.93 0.08
N PRO A 247 -3.42 16.00 -0.71
CA PRO A 247 -2.07 15.86 -0.16
C PRO A 247 -1.72 16.88 0.93
N GLY A 248 -2.39 18.05 0.93
CA GLY A 248 -2.23 19.07 1.97
C GLY A 248 -2.68 18.58 3.35
N ASP A 249 -3.79 17.86 3.41
CA ASP A 249 -4.28 17.25 4.65
C ASP A 249 -3.25 16.27 5.23
N ASN A 250 -2.62 15.47 4.36
CA ASN A 250 -1.55 14.57 4.78
C ASN A 250 -0.33 15.32 5.30
N GLN A 251 0.07 16.39 4.62
CA GLN A 251 1.26 17.13 5.01
C GLN A 251 1.04 17.87 6.33
N ALA A 252 -0.17 18.39 6.56
CA ALA A 252 -0.55 18.98 7.85
C ALA A 252 -0.55 17.95 8.98
N ALA A 253 -1.09 16.73 8.73
CA ALA A 253 -1.06 15.65 9.70
C ALA A 253 0.38 15.16 9.98
N ALA A 254 1.22 15.04 8.95
CA ALA A 254 2.63 14.68 9.09
C ALA A 254 3.40 15.69 9.95
N LEU A 255 3.21 16.98 9.67
CA LEU A 255 3.83 18.06 10.44
C LEU A 255 3.36 18.04 11.91
N MET A 256 2.04 17.84 12.12
CA MET A 256 1.47 17.70 13.47
C MET A 256 2.11 16.54 14.23
N LEU A 257 2.19 15.35 13.62
CA LEU A 257 2.79 14.17 14.24
C LEU A 257 4.27 14.37 14.54
N ARG A 258 5.04 14.91 13.60
CA ARG A 258 6.46 15.22 13.81
C ARG A 258 6.68 16.16 14.99
N ARG A 259 5.84 17.19 15.14
CA ARG A 259 5.89 18.14 16.24
C ARG A 259 5.45 17.53 17.57
N ALA A 260 4.41 16.72 17.54
CA ALA A 260 3.88 16.05 18.73
C ALA A 260 4.88 15.02 19.29
N THR A 261 5.48 14.21 18.41
CA THR A 261 6.41 13.12 18.79
C THR A 261 7.84 13.60 19.04
N GLY A 262 8.24 14.72 18.44
CA GLY A 262 9.63 15.18 18.42
C GLY A 262 10.55 14.34 17.55
N GLN A 263 10.02 13.40 16.74
CA GLN A 263 10.73 12.47 15.88
C GLN A 263 10.35 12.68 14.41
N THR A 264 11.19 12.25 13.47
CA THR A 264 10.77 12.08 12.07
C THR A 264 9.73 10.97 11.97
N LEU A 265 8.87 10.99 10.93
CA LEU A 265 7.92 9.89 10.75
C LEU A 265 8.62 8.55 10.53
N ALA A 266 9.78 8.57 9.88
CA ALA A 266 10.60 7.38 9.64
C ALA A 266 11.14 6.78 10.95
N GLU A 267 11.68 7.61 11.86
CA GLU A 267 12.14 7.16 13.19
C GLU A 267 10.99 6.61 14.02
N TYR A 268 9.86 7.32 14.06
CA TYR A 268 8.68 6.91 14.81
C TYR A 268 8.09 5.62 14.27
N LEU A 269 8.01 5.48 12.92
CA LEU A 269 7.59 4.24 12.27
C LEU A 269 8.52 3.07 12.61
N SER A 270 9.84 3.31 12.54
CA SER A 270 10.84 2.30 12.85
C SER A 270 10.65 1.76 14.27
N GLU A 271 10.54 2.66 15.27
CA GLU A 271 10.43 2.30 16.67
C GLU A 271 9.10 1.64 17.03
N LYS A 272 8.00 2.21 16.55
CA LYS A 272 6.65 1.84 17.04
C LYS A 272 5.98 0.74 16.25
N ILE A 273 6.31 0.57 14.97
CA ILE A 273 5.65 -0.41 14.11
C ILE A 273 6.67 -1.31 13.42
N TRP A 274 7.64 -0.76 12.69
CA TRP A 274 8.48 -1.51 11.76
C TRP A 274 9.33 -2.59 12.43
N GLN A 275 10.05 -2.22 13.47
CA GLN A 275 10.82 -3.19 14.27
C GLN A 275 9.89 -4.14 15.05
N PRO A 276 8.83 -3.66 15.76
CA PRO A 276 7.90 -4.54 16.47
C PRO A 276 7.18 -5.57 15.59
N ILE A 277 6.88 -5.26 14.32
CA ILE A 277 6.29 -6.25 13.39
C ILE A 277 7.33 -7.20 12.79
N GLY A 278 8.60 -7.06 13.15
CA GLY A 278 9.66 -7.89 12.62
C GLY A 278 9.92 -7.66 11.12
N ALA A 279 9.90 -6.41 10.67
CA ALA A 279 10.22 -6.08 9.28
C ALA A 279 11.59 -6.63 8.90
N GLU A 280 11.68 -7.23 7.70
CA GLU A 280 12.89 -7.95 7.27
C GLU A 280 13.91 -7.05 6.60
N ALA A 281 13.48 -5.89 6.09
CA ALA A 281 14.35 -4.95 5.39
C ALA A 281 14.10 -3.51 5.83
N ASP A 282 15.13 -2.67 5.67
CA ASP A 282 14.95 -1.25 5.81
C ASP A 282 13.94 -0.74 4.79
N ALA A 283 12.97 0.04 5.25
CA ALA A 283 12.18 0.88 4.37
C ALA A 283 12.82 2.26 4.25
N THR A 284 12.37 3.04 3.26
CA THR A 284 12.76 4.44 3.11
C THR A 284 11.53 5.31 2.92
N TRP A 285 11.59 6.54 3.40
CA TRP A 285 10.51 7.51 3.19
C TRP A 285 11.06 8.81 2.66
N MET A 286 10.62 9.19 1.45
CA MET A 286 11.06 10.42 0.81
C MET A 286 10.77 11.62 1.70
N ALA A 287 11.73 12.51 1.83
CA ALA A 287 11.64 13.73 2.63
C ALA A 287 11.95 14.96 1.77
N ASP A 288 11.37 16.10 2.16
CA ASP A 288 11.69 17.40 1.61
C ASP A 288 13.05 17.91 2.13
N PRO A 289 13.56 19.02 1.60
CA PRO A 289 14.82 19.60 2.09
C PRO A 289 14.81 20.04 3.55
N SER A 290 13.63 20.27 4.16
CA SER A 290 13.49 20.53 5.60
C SER A 290 13.56 19.25 6.45
N GLY A 291 13.60 18.08 5.81
CA GLY A 291 13.56 16.77 6.41
C GLY A 291 12.15 16.34 6.86
N LEU A 292 11.08 16.96 6.37
CA LEU A 292 9.72 16.48 6.58
C LEU A 292 9.38 15.44 5.53
N GLU A 293 8.93 14.26 5.95
CA GLU A 293 8.53 13.20 5.04
C GLU A 293 7.26 13.56 4.26
N PHE A 294 7.21 13.13 3.01
CA PHE A 294 6.00 13.20 2.19
C PHE A 294 5.03 12.11 2.62
N ALA A 295 4.12 12.46 3.54
CA ALA A 295 3.12 11.52 4.04
C ALA A 295 2.15 11.03 2.97
N SER A 296 2.07 11.71 1.83
CA SER A 296 1.17 11.36 0.73
C SER A 296 1.74 10.37 -0.28
N THR A 297 3.08 10.15 -0.28
CA THR A 297 3.79 9.30 -1.26
C THR A 297 5.22 8.99 -0.81
N GLY A 298 5.97 8.23 -1.62
CA GLY A 298 7.42 8.11 -1.46
C GLY A 298 7.90 7.21 -0.32
N PHE A 299 7.01 6.43 0.30
CA PHE A 299 7.39 5.34 1.17
C PHE A 299 7.76 4.12 0.31
N ASN A 300 8.88 3.45 0.61
CA ASN A 300 9.39 2.32 -0.17
C ASN A 300 9.73 1.18 0.77
N ALA A 301 9.18 -0.01 0.49
CA ALA A 301 9.40 -1.20 1.30
C ALA A 301 9.46 -2.46 0.42
N VAL A 302 10.05 -3.54 0.93
CA VAL A 302 9.97 -4.84 0.28
C VAL A 302 8.56 -5.40 0.35
N LEU A 303 8.21 -6.27 -0.57
CA LEU A 303 6.83 -6.77 -0.74
C LEU A 303 6.30 -7.46 0.53
N ARG A 304 7.15 -8.25 1.20
CA ARG A 304 6.79 -8.95 2.44
C ARG A 304 6.55 -8.00 3.61
N ASP A 305 7.20 -6.84 3.65
CA ASP A 305 6.98 -5.87 4.72
C ASP A 305 5.68 -5.09 4.52
N TYR A 306 5.24 -4.85 3.27
CA TYR A 306 3.86 -4.42 3.03
C TYR A 306 2.84 -5.47 3.50
N ALA A 307 3.14 -6.76 3.30
CA ALA A 307 2.28 -7.82 3.82
C ALA A 307 2.22 -7.85 5.36
N ARG A 308 3.33 -7.50 6.06
CA ARG A 308 3.34 -7.34 7.52
C ARG A 308 2.43 -6.21 7.98
N LEU A 309 2.40 -5.07 7.28
CA LEU A 309 1.45 -3.98 7.56
C LEU A 309 0.00 -4.43 7.34
N GLY A 310 -0.28 -5.14 6.25
CA GLY A 310 -1.60 -5.73 6.00
C GLY A 310 -2.01 -6.71 7.10
N ARG A 311 -1.09 -7.60 7.52
CA ARG A 311 -1.31 -8.54 8.62
C ARG A 311 -1.58 -7.81 9.95
N LEU A 312 -0.82 -6.78 10.27
CA LEU A 312 -1.05 -5.98 11.47
C LEU A 312 -2.51 -5.52 11.55
N LEU A 313 -3.05 -4.99 10.45
CA LEU A 313 -4.43 -4.54 10.38
C LEU A 313 -5.45 -5.68 10.29
N ALA A 314 -5.09 -6.81 9.67
CA ALA A 314 -5.93 -8.01 9.70
C ALA A 314 -6.18 -8.53 11.12
N TYR A 315 -5.27 -8.24 12.04
CA TYR A 315 -5.38 -8.53 13.48
C TYR A 315 -5.71 -7.30 14.34
N ASP A 316 -6.39 -6.31 13.75
CA ASP A 316 -6.89 -5.10 14.43
C ASP A 316 -5.79 -4.34 15.20
N GLY A 317 -4.60 -4.22 14.61
CA GLY A 317 -3.45 -3.55 15.22
C GLY A 317 -2.65 -4.41 16.21
N GLY A 318 -3.02 -5.67 16.35
CA GLY A 318 -2.33 -6.62 17.22
C GLY A 318 -1.16 -7.35 16.53
N TRP A 319 -0.07 -7.55 17.24
CA TRP A 319 1.08 -8.31 16.77
C TRP A 319 1.70 -9.12 17.92
N ASN A 320 1.74 -10.44 17.77
CA ASN A 320 2.36 -11.36 18.72
C ASN A 320 2.00 -11.08 20.21
N GLY A 321 0.69 -10.96 20.47
CA GLY A 321 0.16 -10.69 21.83
C GLY A 321 0.30 -9.25 22.31
N ARG A 322 0.90 -8.35 21.51
CA ARG A 322 1.01 -6.91 21.80
C ARG A 322 0.03 -6.12 20.93
N GLN A 323 -0.56 -5.07 21.47
CA GLN A 323 -1.36 -4.10 20.72
C GLN A 323 -0.44 -2.95 20.30
N LEU A 324 -0.06 -2.89 19.00
CA LEU A 324 0.85 -1.86 18.49
C LEU A 324 0.06 -0.60 18.06
N VAL A 325 -1.10 -0.79 17.43
CA VAL A 325 -2.02 0.30 17.10
C VAL A 325 -3.32 0.04 17.85
N PRO A 326 -3.91 1.00 18.58
CA PRO A 326 -5.12 0.76 19.36
C PRO A 326 -6.24 0.12 18.52
N LYS A 327 -6.83 -0.97 19.04
CA LYS A 327 -7.87 -1.71 18.31
C LYS A 327 -9.07 -0.82 17.94
N ALA A 328 -9.51 0.03 18.86
CA ALA A 328 -10.63 0.94 18.63
C ALA A 328 -10.33 1.89 17.43
N TYR A 329 -9.10 2.43 17.38
CA TYR A 329 -8.67 3.26 16.27
C TYR A 329 -8.67 2.50 14.93
N VAL A 330 -8.14 1.26 14.91
CA VAL A 330 -8.12 0.44 13.68
C VAL A 330 -9.54 0.13 13.20
N LEU A 331 -10.44 -0.20 14.11
CA LEU A 331 -11.85 -0.45 13.77
C LEU A 331 -12.50 0.80 13.17
N GLU A 332 -12.33 1.97 13.79
CA GLU A 332 -12.84 3.23 13.29
C GLU A 332 -12.24 3.61 11.94
N ALA A 333 -10.92 3.43 11.78
CA ALA A 333 -10.19 3.70 10.53
C ALA A 333 -10.63 2.83 9.34
N THR A 334 -11.23 1.66 9.58
CA THR A 334 -11.49 0.64 8.55
C THR A 334 -12.96 0.22 8.44
N THR A 335 -13.87 0.93 9.11
CA THR A 335 -15.31 0.65 9.07
C THR A 335 -16.07 1.91 8.68
N PRO A 336 -17.06 1.83 7.76
CA PRO A 336 -17.94 2.96 7.48
C PRO A 336 -18.68 3.37 8.76
N HIS A 337 -18.70 4.66 9.06
CA HIS A 337 -19.38 5.18 10.24
C HIS A 337 -20.70 5.85 9.85
N PRO A 338 -21.86 5.50 10.46
CA PRO A 338 -23.14 6.09 10.10
C PRO A 338 -23.23 7.62 10.32
N ALA A 339 -22.42 8.16 11.24
CA ALA A 339 -22.35 9.61 11.47
C ALA A 339 -21.61 10.37 10.39
N ASP A 340 -20.87 9.68 9.51
CA ASP A 340 -20.05 10.27 8.46
C ASP A 340 -20.51 9.79 7.06
N PRO A 341 -21.77 10.07 6.65
CA PRO A 341 -22.32 9.59 5.39
C PRO A 341 -21.56 10.10 4.17
N GLN A 342 -20.85 11.23 4.28
CA GLN A 342 -19.96 11.78 3.26
C GLN A 342 -18.74 10.89 2.98
N LEU A 343 -18.42 9.96 3.87
CA LEU A 343 -17.30 9.01 3.73
C LEU A 343 -17.76 7.61 3.31
N ALA A 344 -19.05 7.41 3.13
CA ALA A 344 -19.61 6.10 2.81
C ALA A 344 -19.19 5.60 1.42
N PRO A 345 -19.12 4.26 1.21
CA PRO A 345 -19.01 3.68 -0.13
C PRO A 345 -20.14 4.20 -1.04
N GLY A 346 -19.79 4.56 -2.28
CA GLY A 346 -20.70 5.16 -3.23
C GLY A 346 -20.82 6.68 -3.14
N THR A 347 -20.40 7.29 -2.03
CA THR A 347 -20.35 8.75 -1.87
C THR A 347 -18.96 9.29 -2.17
N VAL A 348 -17.93 8.70 -1.56
CA VAL A 348 -16.52 9.09 -1.78
C VAL A 348 -16.08 8.84 -3.22
N MET A 349 -16.35 7.66 -3.71
CA MET A 349 -16.23 7.25 -5.11
C MET A 349 -17.22 6.11 -5.39
N PRO A 350 -17.48 5.78 -6.67
CA PRO A 350 -18.57 4.87 -7.03
C PRO A 350 -18.57 3.51 -6.31
N TYR A 351 -17.40 3.03 -5.87
CA TYR A 351 -17.29 1.73 -5.20
C TYR A 351 -16.82 1.84 -3.74
N TYR A 352 -15.78 2.66 -3.48
CA TYR A 352 -15.16 2.71 -2.14
C TYR A 352 -15.69 3.85 -1.29
N GLY A 353 -15.71 3.63 0.04
CA GLY A 353 -15.73 4.66 1.06
C GLY A 353 -14.32 4.98 1.56
N TYR A 354 -14.23 5.83 2.59
CA TYR A 354 -12.97 6.25 3.18
C TYR A 354 -13.05 6.28 4.71
N GLY A 355 -11.98 5.85 5.35
CA GLY A 355 -11.79 5.95 6.78
C GLY A 355 -10.60 6.84 7.10
N TYR A 356 -9.73 6.43 8.04
CA TYR A 356 -8.52 7.17 8.34
C TYR A 356 -7.42 6.83 7.32
N GLN A 357 -7.42 7.53 6.18
CA GLN A 357 -6.47 7.35 5.08
C GLN A 357 -6.48 5.92 4.49
N ILE A 358 -7.57 5.20 4.66
CA ILE A 358 -7.77 3.82 4.22
C ILE A 358 -9.08 3.76 3.43
N TRP A 359 -9.05 3.08 2.28
CA TRP A 359 -10.22 2.88 1.44
C TRP A 359 -11.03 1.70 1.94
N ILE A 360 -12.33 1.87 2.09
CA ILE A 360 -13.26 0.90 2.69
C ILE A 360 -14.14 0.29 1.61
N PHE A 361 -14.32 -1.02 1.65
CA PHE A 361 -15.20 -1.75 0.74
C PHE A 361 -16.66 -1.55 1.09
N PRO A 362 -17.58 -1.64 0.09
CA PRO A 362 -19.01 -1.71 0.35
C PRO A 362 -19.40 -3.05 0.97
N GLY A 363 -20.58 -3.08 1.62
CA GLY A 363 -21.21 -4.29 2.16
C GLY A 363 -20.89 -4.55 3.63
N ALA A 364 -21.44 -5.66 4.16
CA ALA A 364 -21.37 -5.99 5.58
C ALA A 364 -20.03 -6.62 6.01
N ARG A 365 -19.25 -7.18 5.08
CA ARG A 365 -17.94 -7.75 5.37
C ARG A 365 -16.91 -6.63 5.45
N ARG A 366 -16.32 -6.44 6.61
CA ARG A 366 -15.24 -5.45 6.78
C ARG A 366 -14.03 -5.86 5.97
N MET A 367 -13.82 -5.20 4.84
CA MET A 367 -12.65 -5.27 3.99
C MET A 367 -12.19 -3.85 3.69
N PHE A 368 -10.90 -3.69 3.52
CA PHE A 368 -10.30 -2.39 3.20
C PHE A 368 -9.01 -2.55 2.41
N VAL A 369 -8.53 -1.44 1.87
CA VAL A 369 -7.34 -1.46 1.01
C VAL A 369 -6.54 -0.17 1.14
N PHE A 370 -5.21 -0.30 1.25
CA PHE A 370 -4.30 0.79 0.94
C PHE A 370 -4.20 0.89 -0.58
N ARG A 371 -4.40 2.07 -1.12
CA ARG A 371 -4.36 2.29 -2.57
C ARG A 371 -3.33 3.35 -2.93
N GLY A 372 -2.54 3.06 -3.95
CA GLY A 372 -1.60 3.99 -4.56
C GLY A 372 -1.75 4.03 -6.07
N ALA A 373 -1.30 5.12 -6.68
CA ALA A 373 -1.27 5.28 -8.13
C ALA A 373 -0.52 4.12 -8.80
N ASN A 374 -0.87 3.83 -10.04
CA ASN A 374 -0.32 2.72 -10.83
C ASN A 374 -0.50 1.35 -10.18
N SER A 375 -1.67 1.15 -9.52
CA SER A 375 -2.12 -0.14 -8.96
C SER A 375 -1.22 -0.70 -7.86
N GLN A 376 -0.74 0.19 -6.96
CA GLN A 376 -0.15 -0.22 -5.70
C GLN A 376 -1.27 -0.54 -4.71
N TYR A 377 -1.30 -1.75 -4.17
CA TYR A 377 -2.37 -2.19 -3.27
C TYR A 377 -1.87 -3.03 -2.11
N VAL A 378 -2.49 -2.84 -0.93
CA VAL A 378 -2.51 -3.80 0.16
C VAL A 378 -3.97 -4.02 0.52
N PHE A 379 -4.57 -5.06 -0.01
CA PHE A 379 -5.93 -5.49 0.33
C PHE A 379 -5.91 -6.31 1.63
N VAL A 380 -6.91 -6.10 2.46
CA VAL A 380 -7.01 -6.79 3.75
C VAL A 380 -8.44 -7.25 4.01
N ASP A 381 -8.59 -8.52 4.34
CA ASP A 381 -9.80 -9.10 4.90
C ASP A 381 -9.53 -9.60 6.33
N PRO A 382 -9.95 -8.86 7.37
CA PRO A 382 -9.69 -9.26 8.75
C PRO A 382 -10.41 -10.55 9.18
N ARG A 383 -11.49 -10.93 8.50
CA ARG A 383 -12.25 -12.14 8.85
C ARG A 383 -11.44 -13.39 8.56
N SER A 384 -10.85 -13.51 7.37
CA SER A 384 -10.04 -14.65 6.96
C SER A 384 -8.54 -14.47 7.22
N LYS A 385 -8.11 -13.30 7.74
CA LYS A 385 -6.70 -12.92 7.88
C LYS A 385 -5.96 -12.93 6.55
N LEU A 386 -6.68 -12.64 5.47
CA LEU A 386 -6.16 -12.63 4.11
C LEU A 386 -5.63 -11.25 3.77
N VAL A 387 -4.45 -11.23 3.13
CA VAL A 387 -3.80 -10.02 2.61
C VAL A 387 -3.33 -10.30 1.20
N LEU A 388 -3.64 -9.39 0.27
CA LEU A 388 -3.02 -9.36 -1.05
C LEU A 388 -2.20 -8.08 -1.16
N VAL A 389 -0.91 -8.22 -1.41
CA VAL A 389 -0.02 -7.11 -1.78
C VAL A 389 0.24 -7.16 -3.27
N GLN A 390 0.06 -6.05 -3.94
CA GLN A 390 0.43 -5.86 -5.33
C GLN A 390 1.18 -4.56 -5.52
N THR A 391 2.26 -4.64 -6.30
CA THR A 391 2.98 -3.49 -6.85
C THR A 391 2.98 -3.61 -8.38
N ALA A 392 2.77 -2.50 -9.08
CA ALA A 392 2.64 -2.47 -10.53
C ALA A 392 3.10 -1.12 -11.09
N VAL A 393 3.15 -0.99 -12.41
CA VAL A 393 3.59 0.24 -13.09
C VAL A 393 2.54 0.82 -14.05
N ARG A 394 1.29 0.32 -13.97
CA ARG A 394 0.16 0.82 -14.76
C ARG A 394 -1.09 0.97 -13.90
N SER A 395 -1.87 2.02 -14.18
CA SER A 395 -3.18 2.24 -13.56
C SER A 395 -4.28 1.47 -14.31
N GLU A 396 -5.26 0.97 -13.59
CA GLU A 396 -6.52 0.46 -14.15
C GLU A 396 -7.53 1.59 -14.42
N GLY A 397 -7.13 2.84 -14.21
CA GLY A 397 -7.94 4.02 -14.50
C GLY A 397 -9.27 4.04 -13.75
N ASP A 398 -10.34 4.46 -14.45
CA ASP A 398 -11.69 4.56 -13.89
C ASP A 398 -12.27 3.20 -13.46
N ASN A 399 -11.82 2.10 -14.03
CA ASN A 399 -12.26 0.76 -13.62
C ASN A 399 -11.95 0.49 -12.14
N ALA A 400 -10.79 0.95 -11.67
CA ALA A 400 -10.42 0.82 -10.26
C ALA A 400 -11.33 1.65 -9.33
N ALA A 401 -11.77 2.83 -9.76
CA ALA A 401 -12.68 3.68 -9.01
C ALA A 401 -14.12 3.13 -8.99
N ASN A 402 -14.54 2.51 -10.10
CA ASN A 402 -15.90 1.99 -10.30
C ASN A 402 -16.09 0.55 -9.80
N GLY A 403 -15.09 -0.08 -9.19
CA GLY A 403 -15.19 -1.47 -8.74
C GLY A 403 -15.24 -2.49 -9.88
N LYS A 404 -14.69 -2.15 -11.05
CA LYS A 404 -14.70 -2.98 -12.28
C LYS A 404 -13.28 -3.38 -12.71
N SER A 405 -12.30 -3.22 -11.84
CA SER A 405 -10.93 -3.59 -12.15
C SER A 405 -10.70 -5.09 -12.07
N GLU A 406 -9.78 -5.58 -12.87
CA GLU A 406 -9.40 -7.00 -12.86
C GLU A 406 -8.67 -7.37 -11.56
N THR A 407 -7.84 -6.48 -11.03
CA THR A 407 -7.21 -6.67 -9.70
C THR A 407 -8.25 -6.86 -8.59
N LEU A 408 -9.37 -6.12 -8.64
CA LEU A 408 -10.46 -6.30 -7.69
C LEU A 408 -11.16 -7.66 -7.88
N ALA A 409 -11.37 -8.09 -9.12
CA ALA A 409 -11.94 -9.41 -9.40
C ALA A 409 -11.05 -10.53 -8.83
N LEU A 410 -9.74 -10.43 -9.04
CA LEU A 410 -8.75 -11.33 -8.44
C LEU A 410 -8.84 -11.32 -6.90
N TRP A 411 -8.88 -10.15 -6.27
CA TRP A 411 -9.04 -10.04 -4.81
C TRP A 411 -10.30 -10.72 -4.30
N LEU A 412 -11.46 -10.45 -4.93
CA LEU A 412 -12.73 -11.04 -4.52
C LEU A 412 -12.76 -12.57 -4.69
N ALA A 413 -12.08 -13.09 -5.72
CA ALA A 413 -11.91 -14.54 -5.90
C ALA A 413 -11.06 -15.16 -4.80
N LEU A 414 -9.95 -14.51 -4.40
CA LEU A 414 -9.14 -14.92 -3.26
C LEU A 414 -9.96 -14.94 -1.96
N VAL A 415 -10.78 -13.90 -1.73
CA VAL A 415 -11.68 -13.85 -0.57
C VAL A 415 -12.73 -14.96 -0.63
N LYS A 416 -13.25 -15.32 -1.81
CA LYS A 416 -14.19 -16.45 -1.98
C LYS A 416 -13.52 -17.79 -1.70
N GLN A 417 -12.27 -17.95 -2.09
CA GLN A 417 -11.53 -19.21 -1.95
C GLN A 417 -11.00 -19.45 -0.54
N PHE A 418 -10.56 -18.40 0.15
CA PHE A 418 -9.86 -18.49 1.44
C PHE A 418 -10.61 -17.82 2.60
N GLY A 419 -11.75 -17.17 2.34
CA GLY A 419 -12.47 -16.30 3.26
C GLY A 419 -13.66 -16.86 4.06
#